data_1f619ae827ffcb981eaf22f9e14a5e0d
#
_entry.id   1f619ae827ffcb981eaf22f9e14a5e0d
#
_cell.length_a   1.000
_cell.length_b   1.000
_cell.length_c   1.000
_cell.angle_alpha   90.00
_cell.angle_beta   90.00
_cell.angle_gamma   90.00
#
_symmetry.space_group_name_H-M   'P 1'
#
loop_
_entity.id
_entity.type
_entity.pdbx_description
1 polymer ?
#
loop_
_entity_poly.entity_id
_entity_poly.type
_entity_poly.pdbx_seq_one_letter_code
_entity_poly.pdbx_strand_id
1 'polypeptide(L)'
;GGGNVIAAGTVDEVEQSQGSRIAPFLRSESKRLRPQVTDEEMFDQGHIRMATEAIHTVKPLEVDIPRGRLVAVTGVSGSGKTTLVLETLIPALKAQAACERLPGHVRWVDAEGIARANLIDATPIGANVRSTVATYADIHDELRRAFARTPEAKAAGYKAGAFSYNTGTLRCPTCDGTGSISLDVQFLPDVEIVCPACRGSRYAGAASHIHREGKDGSLLTLPQLMDMSVDEAIDATLGLKKVQTRLQTLHDLGLGYLTLGEPTPALSGGEAQRLKLASEMGRVQDDAVFVF
;
A
#
# COMPACT_ATOMS: atom_id res chain seq x y z
N GLY A 1 -0.52 -4.57 18.92
CA GLY A 1 -1.71 -4.00 19.42
C GLY A 1 -1.56 -2.53 19.74
N GLY A 2 -2.43 -1.67 19.19
CA GLY A 2 -2.51 -0.26 19.56
C GLY A 2 -3.07 -0.07 20.96
N GLY A 3 -2.90 1.13 21.53
CA GLY A 3 -3.51 1.53 22.80
C GLY A 3 -2.70 1.26 24.06
N ASN A 4 -1.52 0.65 23.95
CA ASN A 4 -0.63 0.46 25.11
C ASN A 4 0.42 1.56 25.18
N VAL A 5 0.60 2.15 26.38
CA VAL A 5 1.72 3.06 26.65
C VAL A 5 2.98 2.20 26.81
N ILE A 6 3.95 2.34 25.90
CA ILE A 6 5.20 1.57 25.89
C ILE A 6 6.38 2.32 26.51
N ALA A 7 6.30 3.65 26.61
CA ALA A 7 7.24 4.50 27.30
C ALA A 7 6.54 5.78 27.77
N ALA A 8 6.89 6.30 28.93
CA ALA A 8 6.41 7.56 29.47
C ALA A 8 7.54 8.20 30.29
N GLY A 9 7.64 9.54 30.26
CA GLY A 9 8.67 10.30 30.96
C GLY A 9 9.11 11.54 30.21
N THR A 10 10.21 12.12 30.64
CA THR A 10 10.89 13.21 29.94
C THR A 10 11.48 12.70 28.61
N VAL A 11 11.92 13.59 27.73
CA VAL A 11 12.57 13.21 26.46
C VAL A 11 13.75 12.27 26.71
N ASP A 12 14.60 12.59 27.67
CA ASP A 12 15.79 11.78 28.02
C ASP A 12 15.40 10.38 28.54
N GLU A 13 14.34 10.27 29.35
CA GLU A 13 13.85 9.00 29.85
C GLU A 13 13.26 8.14 28.71
N VAL A 14 12.50 8.74 27.80
CA VAL A 14 11.95 8.06 26.62
C VAL A 14 13.05 7.63 25.67
N GLU A 15 14.10 8.44 25.52
CA GLU A 15 15.30 8.13 24.72
C GLU A 15 16.06 6.90 25.26
N GLN A 16 16.12 6.76 26.59
CA GLN A 16 16.81 5.64 27.25
C GLN A 16 15.93 4.39 27.38
N SER A 17 14.62 4.51 27.16
CA SER A 17 13.68 3.39 27.30
C SER A 17 13.86 2.34 26.20
N GLN A 18 14.15 1.09 26.60
CA GLN A 18 14.26 -0.05 25.66
C GLN A 18 12.95 -0.37 24.94
N GLY A 19 11.80 -0.02 25.55
CA GLY A 19 10.47 -0.22 24.94
C GLY A 19 10.08 0.87 23.94
N SER A 20 10.80 1.97 23.90
CA SER A 20 10.45 3.14 23.08
C SER A 20 10.84 2.94 21.61
N ARG A 21 9.85 2.90 20.73
CA ARG A 21 10.08 2.84 19.28
C ARG A 21 10.63 4.14 18.70
N ILE A 22 10.48 5.27 19.41
CA ILE A 22 11.00 6.58 18.96
C ILE A 22 12.40 6.86 19.50
N ALA A 23 12.90 6.11 20.47
CA ALA A 23 14.22 6.30 21.07
C ALA A 23 15.38 6.40 20.05
N PRO A 24 15.47 5.52 19.02
CA PRO A 24 16.52 5.62 17.99
C PRO A 24 16.50 6.93 17.19
N PHE A 25 15.31 7.50 17.02
CA PHE A 25 15.13 8.77 16.29
C PHE A 25 15.46 9.98 17.18
N LEU A 26 15.20 9.89 18.49
CA LEU A 26 15.59 10.93 19.46
C LEU A 26 17.11 11.00 19.60
N ARG A 27 17.81 9.87 19.61
CA ARG A 27 19.28 9.79 19.71
C ARG A 27 20.02 10.32 18.49
N SER A 28 19.33 10.69 17.42
CA SER A 28 19.95 11.12 16.15
C SER A 28 20.93 10.10 15.53
N GLU A 29 20.91 8.85 15.99
CA GLU A 29 21.82 7.80 15.53
C GLU A 29 21.58 7.36 14.08
N SER A 30 20.44 7.75 13.50
CA SER A 30 20.00 7.31 12.16
C SER A 30 20.24 8.31 11.04
N LYS A 31 21.08 9.32 11.23
CA LYS A 31 21.46 10.22 10.12
C LYS A 31 22.31 9.45 9.10
N ARG A 32 21.66 8.77 8.18
CA ARG A 32 22.31 8.32 6.96
C ARG A 32 22.61 9.57 6.13
N LEU A 33 23.80 10.12 6.27
CA LEU A 33 24.32 11.11 5.33
C LEU A 33 24.46 10.41 3.99
N ARG A 34 23.58 10.73 3.05
CA ARG A 34 23.78 10.35 1.66
C ARG A 34 24.80 11.31 1.06
N PRO A 35 25.65 10.86 0.13
CA PRO A 35 26.49 11.76 -0.64
C PRO A 35 25.61 12.86 -1.24
N GLN A 36 26.01 14.11 -1.10
CA GLN A 36 25.35 15.20 -1.81
C GLN A 36 25.65 15.01 -3.30
N VAL A 37 24.60 15.03 -4.11
CA VAL A 37 24.72 15.07 -5.56
C VAL A 37 25.21 16.48 -5.91
N THR A 38 26.25 16.60 -6.71
CA THR A 38 26.75 17.89 -7.20
C THR A 38 25.74 18.50 -8.18
N ASP A 39 25.78 19.81 -8.36
CA ASP A 39 24.90 20.50 -9.32
C ASP A 39 25.10 19.97 -10.76
N GLU A 40 26.32 19.55 -11.11
CA GLU A 40 26.63 18.94 -12.41
C GLU A 40 26.00 17.56 -12.59
N GLU A 41 25.87 16.78 -11.52
CA GLU A 41 25.28 15.45 -11.54
C GLU A 41 23.75 15.46 -11.34
N MET A 42 23.18 16.59 -10.96
CA MET A 42 21.77 16.69 -10.61
C MET A 42 20.85 16.26 -11.77
N PHE A 43 21.20 16.62 -12.98
CA PHE A 43 20.43 16.40 -14.20
C PHE A 43 21.01 15.32 -15.15
N ASP A 44 21.95 14.50 -14.69
CA ASP A 44 22.61 13.45 -15.48
C ASP A 44 21.66 12.42 -16.09
N GLN A 45 20.50 12.21 -15.44
CA GLN A 45 19.44 11.30 -15.89
C GLN A 45 18.30 12.02 -16.63
N GLY A 46 18.52 13.26 -17.02
CA GLY A 46 17.54 14.12 -17.67
C GLY A 46 16.69 14.91 -16.68
N HIS A 47 15.71 15.63 -17.22
CA HIS A 47 14.87 16.54 -16.47
C HIS A 47 13.42 16.54 -16.96
N ILE A 48 12.54 17.07 -16.14
CA ILE A 48 11.20 17.50 -16.48
C ILE A 48 11.20 19.02 -16.41
N ARG A 49 10.86 19.67 -17.51
CA ARG A 49 10.81 21.12 -17.61
C ARG A 49 9.36 21.58 -17.81
N MET A 50 9.00 22.66 -17.16
CA MET A 50 7.64 23.19 -17.27
C MET A 50 7.66 24.71 -17.09
N ALA A 51 6.83 25.39 -17.88
CA ALA A 51 6.56 26.82 -17.70
C ALA A 51 5.06 27.06 -17.48
N THR A 52 4.74 27.94 -16.53
CA THR A 52 3.36 28.25 -16.16
C THR A 52 3.07 29.75 -16.18
N GLU A 53 1.84 30.10 -16.40
CA GLU A 53 1.24 31.38 -16.03
C GLU A 53 0.87 31.40 -14.55
N ALA A 54 0.40 32.54 -14.05
CA ALA A 54 -0.08 32.64 -12.68
C ALA A 54 -1.32 31.78 -12.44
N ILE A 55 -1.33 31.09 -11.29
CA ILE A 55 -2.49 30.34 -10.80
C ILE A 55 -2.57 30.47 -9.28
N HIS A 56 -3.68 30.94 -8.75
CA HIS A 56 -3.87 31.20 -7.31
C HIS A 56 -2.72 32.06 -6.74
N THR A 57 -1.96 31.51 -5.79
CA THR A 57 -0.81 32.18 -5.18
C THR A 57 0.52 31.92 -5.92
N VAL A 58 0.52 31.01 -6.88
CA VAL A 58 1.72 30.68 -7.67
C VAL A 58 1.88 31.72 -8.77
N LYS A 59 3.02 32.41 -8.78
CA LYS A 59 3.40 33.37 -9.84
C LYS A 59 3.85 32.60 -11.08
N PRO A 60 3.91 33.26 -12.26
CA PRO A 60 4.48 32.66 -13.45
C PRO A 60 5.91 32.19 -13.13
N LEU A 61 6.22 30.96 -13.50
CA LEU A 61 7.54 30.36 -13.26
C LEU A 61 7.94 29.39 -14.36
N GLU A 62 9.22 29.21 -14.49
CA GLU A 62 9.85 28.08 -15.19
C GLU A 62 10.58 27.23 -14.16
N VAL A 63 10.44 25.91 -14.26
CA VAL A 63 11.02 24.96 -13.32
C VAL A 63 11.63 23.79 -14.06
N ASP A 64 12.84 23.41 -13.61
CA ASP A 64 13.53 22.18 -13.99
C ASP A 64 13.51 21.21 -12.81
N ILE A 65 12.99 20.00 -13.03
CA ILE A 65 12.91 18.94 -12.03
C ILE A 65 13.78 17.78 -12.49
N PRO A 66 14.82 17.39 -11.71
CA PRO A 66 15.72 16.32 -12.12
C PRO A 66 15.01 14.95 -12.10
N ARG A 67 15.31 14.12 -13.09
CA ARG A 67 14.86 12.73 -13.16
C ARG A 67 15.72 11.81 -12.30
N GLY A 68 15.15 10.67 -11.88
CA GLY A 68 15.87 9.67 -11.07
C GLY A 68 16.34 10.20 -9.71
N ARG A 69 15.72 11.25 -9.19
CA ARG A 69 16.06 11.91 -7.92
C ARG A 69 14.83 12.04 -7.02
N LEU A 70 15.09 12.10 -5.71
CA LEU A 70 14.10 12.53 -4.74
C LEU A 70 14.11 14.06 -4.65
N VAL A 71 13.03 14.69 -5.05
CA VAL A 71 12.86 16.14 -5.06
C VAL A 71 11.86 16.54 -3.97
N ALA A 72 12.23 17.50 -3.11
CA ALA A 72 11.36 18.04 -2.08
C ALA A 72 10.84 19.43 -2.45
N VAL A 73 9.52 19.60 -2.45
CA VAL A 73 8.86 20.90 -2.62
C VAL A 73 8.54 21.47 -1.23
N THR A 74 9.24 22.52 -0.83
CA THR A 74 9.13 23.13 0.51
C THR A 74 8.58 24.55 0.44
N GLY A 75 8.11 25.06 1.57
CA GLY A 75 7.58 26.41 1.70
C GLY A 75 6.55 26.52 2.82
N VAL A 76 6.19 27.75 3.21
CA VAL A 76 5.17 28.03 4.23
C VAL A 76 3.78 27.57 3.79
N SER A 77 2.86 27.43 4.74
CA SER A 77 1.46 27.14 4.40
C SER A 77 0.87 28.24 3.50
N GLY A 78 0.10 27.86 2.49
CA GLY A 78 -0.48 28.79 1.52
C GLY A 78 0.47 29.31 0.42
N SER A 79 1.75 28.88 0.39
CA SER A 79 2.71 29.31 -0.64
C SER A 79 2.47 28.71 -2.04
N GLY A 80 1.45 27.87 -2.22
CA GLY A 80 1.10 27.28 -3.51
C GLY A 80 1.75 25.93 -3.83
N LYS A 81 2.37 25.22 -2.85
CA LYS A 81 2.98 23.90 -3.08
C LYS A 81 2.02 22.89 -3.69
N THR A 82 0.84 22.77 -3.09
CA THR A 82 -0.23 21.88 -3.56
C THR A 82 -0.68 22.26 -4.96
N THR A 83 -0.90 23.54 -5.21
CA THR A 83 -1.26 24.06 -6.53
C THR A 83 -0.21 23.75 -7.59
N LEU A 84 1.09 23.97 -7.26
CA LEU A 84 2.18 23.68 -8.19
C LEU A 84 2.26 22.17 -8.51
N VAL A 85 2.10 21.30 -7.52
CA VAL A 85 2.29 19.86 -7.73
C VAL A 85 1.02 19.17 -8.20
N LEU A 86 -0.10 19.33 -7.46
CA LEU A 86 -1.33 18.56 -7.72
C LEU A 86 -2.21 19.18 -8.81
N GLU A 87 -2.25 20.52 -8.91
CA GLU A 87 -3.12 21.22 -9.87
C GLU A 87 -2.36 21.60 -11.16
N THR A 88 -1.02 21.57 -11.15
CA THR A 88 -0.21 21.98 -12.30
C THR A 88 0.65 20.85 -12.84
N LEU A 89 1.64 20.36 -12.09
CA LEU A 89 2.60 19.36 -12.57
C LEU A 89 1.94 18.05 -12.96
N ILE A 90 1.18 17.42 -12.05
CA ILE A 90 0.52 16.14 -12.32
C ILE A 90 -0.43 16.21 -13.52
N PRO A 91 -1.36 17.20 -13.61
CA PRO A 91 -2.23 17.33 -14.77
C PRO A 91 -1.46 17.60 -16.07
N ALA A 92 -0.38 18.39 -16.04
CA ALA A 92 0.44 18.65 -17.21
C ALA A 92 1.13 17.38 -17.74
N LEU A 93 1.73 16.60 -16.84
CA LEU A 93 2.36 15.31 -17.20
C LEU A 93 1.34 14.31 -17.77
N LYS A 94 0.16 14.21 -17.16
CA LYS A 94 -0.91 13.35 -17.66
C LYS A 94 -1.41 13.77 -19.03
N ALA A 95 -1.63 15.06 -19.23
CA ALA A 95 -2.08 15.60 -20.52
C ALA A 95 -1.04 15.38 -21.61
N GLN A 96 0.26 15.61 -21.32
CA GLN A 96 1.33 15.32 -22.26
C GLN A 96 1.39 13.83 -22.62
N ALA A 97 1.35 12.94 -21.64
CA ALA A 97 1.39 11.48 -21.86
C ALA A 97 0.19 10.98 -22.69
N ALA A 98 -0.99 11.58 -22.49
CA ALA A 98 -2.20 11.26 -23.23
C ALA A 98 -2.32 12.00 -24.59
N CYS A 99 -1.36 12.86 -24.93
CA CYS A 99 -1.46 13.78 -26.08
C CYS A 99 -2.72 14.68 -26.05
N GLU A 100 -3.14 15.07 -24.85
CA GLU A 100 -4.29 15.94 -24.60
C GLU A 100 -3.87 17.39 -24.44
N ARG A 101 -4.88 18.28 -24.39
CA ARG A 101 -4.64 19.70 -24.17
C ARG A 101 -4.12 19.94 -22.74
N LEU A 102 -3.02 20.69 -22.62
CA LEU A 102 -2.47 21.12 -21.34
C LEU A 102 -3.47 21.98 -20.53
N PRO A 103 -3.39 21.98 -19.19
CA PRO A 103 -4.12 22.93 -18.36
C PRO A 103 -3.89 24.37 -18.81
N GLY A 104 -4.92 25.21 -18.78
CA GLY A 104 -4.88 26.55 -19.37
C GLY A 104 -3.81 27.50 -18.83
N HIS A 105 -3.30 27.24 -17.63
CA HIS A 105 -2.21 27.99 -16.99
C HIS A 105 -0.82 27.37 -17.25
N VAL A 106 -0.72 26.24 -17.93
CA VAL A 106 0.55 25.63 -18.33
C VAL A 106 0.88 26.06 -19.75
N ARG A 107 1.95 26.81 -19.93
CA ARG A 107 2.41 27.26 -21.24
C ARG A 107 2.98 26.10 -22.05
N TRP A 108 3.84 25.33 -21.43
CA TRP A 108 4.44 24.13 -22.01
C TRP A 108 4.99 23.22 -20.92
N VAL A 109 5.13 21.95 -21.22
CA VAL A 109 5.82 20.95 -20.42
C VAL A 109 6.65 20.08 -21.36
N ASP A 110 7.86 19.78 -20.94
CA ASP A 110 8.79 18.84 -21.61
C ASP A 110 9.21 17.78 -20.58
N ALA A 111 8.66 16.59 -20.75
CA ALA A 111 8.87 15.46 -19.87
C ALA A 111 9.04 14.19 -20.72
N GLU A 112 10.02 14.24 -21.66
CA GLU A 112 10.25 13.14 -22.56
C GLU A 112 10.50 11.82 -21.80
N GLY A 113 9.83 10.75 -22.24
CA GLY A 113 9.92 9.44 -21.63
C GLY A 113 9.12 9.27 -20.32
N ILE A 114 8.37 10.28 -19.87
CA ILE A 114 7.44 10.14 -18.74
C ILE A 114 6.05 9.84 -19.28
N ALA A 115 5.55 8.64 -19.01
CA ALA A 115 4.22 8.19 -19.42
C ALA A 115 3.20 8.22 -18.28
N ARG A 116 3.65 8.29 -17.01
CA ARG A 116 2.77 8.17 -15.85
C ARG A 116 3.14 9.15 -14.74
N ALA A 117 2.11 9.70 -14.09
CA ALA A 117 2.25 10.48 -12.86
C ALA A 117 1.36 9.87 -11.79
N ASN A 118 1.98 9.20 -10.81
CA ASN A 118 1.32 8.44 -9.76
C ASN A 118 1.30 9.25 -8.46
N LEU A 119 0.10 9.61 -8.01
CA LEU A 119 -0.09 10.25 -6.72
C LEU A 119 -0.28 9.17 -5.65
N ILE A 120 0.59 9.17 -4.65
CA ILE A 120 0.55 8.29 -3.48
C ILE A 120 0.18 9.13 -2.26
N ASP A 121 -1.08 9.37 -2.10
CA ASP A 121 -1.64 10.16 -1.02
C ASP A 121 -2.23 9.30 0.10
N ALA A 122 -2.61 9.94 1.20
CA ALA A 122 -3.21 9.30 2.36
C ALA A 122 -4.74 9.07 2.24
N THR A 123 -5.33 9.25 1.05
CA THR A 123 -6.75 8.99 0.85
C THR A 123 -7.04 7.49 1.00
N PRO A 124 -8.23 7.12 1.52
CA PRO A 124 -8.61 5.71 1.65
C PRO A 124 -8.53 4.95 0.32
N ILE A 125 -8.15 3.67 0.42
CA ILE A 125 -8.11 2.76 -0.74
C ILE A 125 -9.54 2.27 -1.01
N GLY A 126 -10.35 3.10 -1.63
CA GLY A 126 -11.73 2.76 -1.98
C GLY A 126 -12.61 2.40 -0.79
N ALA A 127 -13.91 2.20 -1.03
CA ALA A 127 -14.90 1.81 -0.02
C ALA A 127 -15.22 0.30 -0.04
N ASN A 128 -14.52 -0.50 -0.86
CA ASN A 128 -14.84 -1.90 -1.03
C ASN A 128 -14.24 -2.75 0.10
N VAL A 129 -15.07 -3.18 1.02
CA VAL A 129 -14.72 -4.08 2.15
C VAL A 129 -14.14 -5.43 1.70
N ARG A 130 -14.29 -5.80 0.42
CA ARG A 130 -13.69 -7.00 -0.15
C ARG A 130 -12.23 -6.81 -0.56
N SER A 131 -11.74 -5.58 -0.62
CA SER A 131 -10.33 -5.29 -0.79
C SER A 131 -9.62 -5.46 0.55
N THR A 132 -8.57 -6.27 0.58
CA THR A 132 -7.75 -6.51 1.77
C THR A 132 -6.28 -6.16 1.50
N VAL A 133 -5.48 -6.07 2.55
CA VAL A 133 -4.02 -5.88 2.42
C VAL A 133 -3.43 -6.91 1.45
N ALA A 134 -3.78 -8.19 1.60
CA ALA A 134 -3.28 -9.25 0.72
C ALA A 134 -3.73 -9.13 -0.74
N THR A 135 -4.97 -8.67 -0.99
CA THR A 135 -5.45 -8.49 -2.37
C THR A 135 -4.84 -7.26 -3.03
N TYR A 136 -4.68 -6.18 -2.28
CA TYR A 136 -4.11 -4.94 -2.80
C TYR A 136 -2.61 -5.06 -3.11
N ALA A 137 -1.88 -5.82 -2.27
CA ALA A 137 -0.47 -6.13 -2.48
C ALA A 137 -0.24 -7.32 -3.44
N ASP A 138 -1.26 -7.81 -4.15
CA ASP A 138 -1.22 -8.99 -5.05
C ASP A 138 -0.68 -10.29 -4.40
N ILE A 139 -0.75 -10.40 -3.09
CA ILE A 139 -0.32 -11.59 -2.32
C ILE A 139 -1.38 -12.69 -2.45
N HIS A 140 -2.65 -12.33 -2.32
CA HIS A 140 -3.76 -13.27 -2.29
C HIS A 140 -3.83 -14.15 -3.56
N ASP A 141 -3.55 -13.59 -4.73
CA ASP A 141 -3.57 -14.33 -6.00
C ASP A 141 -2.49 -15.41 -6.07
N GLU A 142 -1.30 -15.13 -5.55
CA GLU A 142 -0.23 -16.13 -5.47
C GLU A 142 -0.55 -17.20 -4.42
N LEU A 143 -1.15 -16.83 -3.29
CA LEU A 143 -1.61 -17.79 -2.29
C LEU A 143 -2.67 -18.72 -2.88
N ARG A 144 -3.68 -18.20 -3.58
CA ARG A 144 -4.72 -19.02 -4.25
C ARG A 144 -4.10 -20.04 -5.22
N ARG A 145 -3.09 -19.62 -5.98
CA ARG A 145 -2.36 -20.53 -6.90
C ARG A 145 -1.58 -21.61 -6.14
N ALA A 146 -1.00 -21.25 -4.98
CA ALA A 146 -0.25 -22.19 -4.16
C ALA A 146 -1.20 -23.24 -3.55
N PHE A 147 -2.33 -22.82 -2.97
CA PHE A 147 -3.31 -23.73 -2.38
C PHE A 147 -3.99 -24.64 -3.42
N ALA A 148 -4.24 -24.16 -4.62
CA ALA A 148 -4.79 -24.98 -5.71
C ALA A 148 -3.86 -26.14 -6.15
N ARG A 149 -2.59 -26.12 -5.73
CA ARG A 149 -1.60 -27.18 -6.06
C ARG A 149 -1.51 -28.27 -4.98
N THR A 150 -2.14 -28.07 -3.82
CA THR A 150 -2.14 -29.06 -2.74
C THR A 150 -2.85 -30.34 -3.15
N PRO A 151 -2.52 -31.49 -2.53
CA PRO A 151 -3.17 -32.77 -2.83
C PRO A 151 -4.69 -32.71 -2.59
N GLU A 152 -5.13 -32.12 -1.48
CA GLU A 152 -6.53 -31.99 -1.10
C GLU A 152 -7.32 -31.16 -2.10
N ALA A 153 -6.75 -30.02 -2.53
CA ALA A 153 -7.40 -29.15 -3.53
C ALA A 153 -7.56 -29.89 -4.87
N LYS A 154 -6.54 -30.61 -5.30
CA LYS A 154 -6.58 -31.42 -6.53
C LYS A 154 -7.61 -32.53 -6.44
N ALA A 155 -7.65 -33.26 -5.33
CA ALA A 155 -8.61 -34.33 -5.10
C ALA A 155 -10.07 -33.81 -5.11
N ALA A 156 -10.29 -32.61 -4.57
CA ALA A 156 -11.60 -31.94 -4.58
C ALA A 156 -11.90 -31.17 -5.88
N GLY A 157 -10.97 -31.13 -6.85
CA GLY A 157 -11.14 -30.42 -8.12
C GLY A 157 -11.08 -28.89 -8.00
N TYR A 158 -10.56 -28.36 -6.91
CA TYR A 158 -10.48 -26.92 -6.68
C TYR A 158 -9.31 -26.29 -7.44
N LYS A 159 -9.63 -25.36 -8.33
CA LYS A 159 -8.67 -24.50 -9.02
C LYS A 159 -8.46 -23.20 -8.24
N ALA A 160 -7.45 -22.39 -8.63
CA ALA A 160 -7.14 -21.12 -7.98
C ALA A 160 -8.37 -20.17 -7.85
N GLY A 161 -9.27 -20.19 -8.80
CA GLY A 161 -10.54 -19.44 -8.74
C GLY A 161 -11.44 -19.82 -7.57
N ALA A 162 -11.45 -21.10 -7.15
CA ALA A 162 -12.26 -21.58 -6.03
C ALA A 162 -11.89 -20.90 -4.70
N PHE A 163 -10.63 -20.52 -4.54
CA PHE A 163 -10.09 -19.84 -3.36
C PHE A 163 -10.31 -18.32 -3.33
N SER A 164 -11.00 -17.75 -4.32
CA SER A 164 -11.41 -16.35 -4.26
C SER A 164 -12.59 -16.17 -3.31
N TYR A 165 -12.41 -15.41 -2.23
CA TYR A 165 -13.54 -15.08 -1.36
C TYR A 165 -14.52 -14.07 -2.01
N ASN A 166 -14.18 -13.50 -3.18
CA ASN A 166 -15.08 -12.62 -3.94
C ASN A 166 -16.02 -13.41 -4.86
N THR A 167 -15.51 -14.43 -5.55
CA THR A 167 -16.24 -15.13 -6.62
C THR A 167 -16.08 -16.65 -6.57
N GLY A 168 -15.24 -17.18 -5.69
CA GLY A 168 -14.92 -18.60 -5.63
C GLY A 168 -15.97 -19.44 -4.89
N THR A 169 -15.96 -20.74 -5.13
CA THR A 169 -16.86 -21.70 -4.51
C THR A 169 -16.56 -21.96 -3.04
N LEU A 170 -15.34 -21.63 -2.59
CA LEU A 170 -14.92 -21.76 -1.18
C LEU A 170 -15.21 -20.49 -0.35
N ARG A 171 -15.89 -19.49 -0.90
CA ARG A 171 -16.33 -18.31 -0.13
C ARG A 171 -17.42 -18.67 0.87
N CYS A 172 -17.49 -17.94 1.95
CA CYS A 172 -18.56 -18.10 2.93
C CYS A 172 -19.93 -17.77 2.32
N PRO A 173 -20.89 -18.68 2.31
CA PRO A 173 -22.20 -18.41 1.74
C PRO A 173 -23.06 -17.46 2.58
N THR A 174 -22.79 -17.34 3.89
CA THR A 174 -23.57 -16.49 4.80
C THR A 174 -23.28 -15.01 4.62
N CYS A 175 -22.00 -14.64 4.49
CA CYS A 175 -21.60 -13.25 4.30
C CYS A 175 -21.15 -12.95 2.87
N ASP A 176 -21.29 -13.89 1.96
CA ASP A 176 -20.85 -13.76 0.57
C ASP A 176 -19.39 -13.29 0.43
N GLY A 177 -18.52 -13.71 1.37
CA GLY A 177 -17.10 -13.42 1.38
C GLY A 177 -16.72 -12.02 1.89
N THR A 178 -17.63 -11.26 2.50
CA THR A 178 -17.32 -9.97 3.14
C THR A 178 -16.65 -10.11 4.50
N GLY A 179 -16.89 -11.22 5.21
CA GLY A 179 -16.42 -11.45 6.58
C GLY A 179 -17.34 -10.85 7.64
N SER A 180 -18.21 -9.92 7.27
CA SER A 180 -19.23 -9.28 8.12
C SER A 180 -20.61 -9.41 7.51
N ILE A 181 -21.65 -9.19 8.31
CA ILE A 181 -23.03 -9.04 7.86
C ILE A 181 -23.58 -7.74 8.42
N SER A 182 -24.34 -7.00 7.59
CA SER A 182 -25.07 -5.82 8.03
C SER A 182 -26.41 -6.23 8.62
N LEU A 183 -26.73 -5.74 9.80
CA LEU A 183 -28.02 -5.87 10.44
C LEU A 183 -28.79 -4.56 10.24
N ASP A 184 -29.89 -4.62 9.48
CA ASP A 184 -30.84 -3.53 9.39
C ASP A 184 -31.61 -3.45 10.73
N VAL A 185 -31.31 -2.41 11.51
CA VAL A 185 -32.00 -2.12 12.77
C VAL A 185 -32.88 -0.91 12.53
N GLN A 186 -34.21 -1.11 12.48
CA GLN A 186 -35.17 -0.02 12.26
C GLN A 186 -34.85 1.20 13.12
N PHE A 187 -34.73 2.37 12.47
CA PHE A 187 -34.44 3.70 13.06
C PHE A 187 -33.00 3.90 13.59
N LEU A 188 -32.06 2.97 13.37
CA LEU A 188 -30.65 3.13 13.69
C LEU A 188 -29.79 2.95 12.42
N PRO A 189 -28.57 3.48 12.39
CA PRO A 189 -27.63 3.13 11.32
C PRO A 189 -27.38 1.63 11.28
N ASP A 190 -27.17 1.08 10.10
CA ASP A 190 -26.82 -0.33 9.91
C ASP A 190 -25.65 -0.71 10.80
N VAL A 191 -25.81 -1.80 11.54
CA VAL A 191 -24.77 -2.34 12.42
C VAL A 191 -24.06 -3.48 11.71
N GLU A 192 -22.77 -3.31 11.44
CA GLU A 192 -21.96 -4.41 10.94
C GLU A 192 -21.47 -5.31 12.08
N ILE A 193 -21.75 -6.59 11.97
CA ILE A 193 -21.23 -7.61 12.90
C ILE A 193 -20.37 -8.62 12.15
N VAL A 194 -19.40 -9.19 12.85
CA VAL A 194 -18.59 -10.29 12.30
C VAL A 194 -19.50 -11.45 11.93
N CYS A 195 -19.31 -12.00 10.75
CA CYS A 195 -20.13 -13.12 10.27
C CYS A 195 -20.04 -14.32 11.23
N PRO A 196 -21.15 -14.79 11.80
CA PRO A 196 -21.13 -15.88 12.78
C PRO A 196 -20.71 -17.22 12.17
N ALA A 197 -20.93 -17.42 10.88
CA ALA A 197 -20.58 -18.66 10.20
C ALA A 197 -19.09 -18.81 9.93
N CYS A 198 -18.44 -17.77 9.40
CA CYS A 198 -17.02 -17.81 9.06
C CYS A 198 -16.12 -17.08 10.07
N ARG A 199 -16.69 -16.40 11.05
CA ARG A 199 -15.97 -15.64 12.09
C ARG A 199 -14.94 -14.66 11.51
N GLY A 200 -15.31 -13.97 10.42
CA GLY A 200 -14.45 -13.00 9.75
C GLY A 200 -13.52 -13.57 8.67
N SER A 201 -13.30 -14.89 8.63
CA SER A 201 -12.34 -15.51 7.69
C SER A 201 -12.71 -15.38 6.21
N ARG A 202 -13.98 -15.04 5.90
CA ARG A 202 -14.54 -14.90 4.54
C ARG A 202 -14.71 -16.22 3.78
N TYR A 203 -14.28 -17.34 4.33
CA TYR A 203 -14.28 -18.65 3.70
C TYR A 203 -15.33 -19.61 4.31
N ALA A 204 -15.82 -20.52 3.50
CA ALA A 204 -16.61 -21.66 3.95
C ALA A 204 -15.74 -22.66 4.69
N GLY A 205 -16.36 -23.49 5.56
CA GLY A 205 -15.63 -24.50 6.34
C GLY A 205 -14.83 -25.49 5.50
N ALA A 206 -15.23 -25.74 4.25
CA ALA A 206 -14.46 -26.59 3.33
C ALA A 206 -13.04 -26.07 3.06
N ALA A 207 -12.80 -24.76 3.12
CA ALA A 207 -11.48 -24.19 2.95
C ALA A 207 -10.50 -24.55 4.09
N SER A 208 -11.04 -24.89 5.27
CA SER A 208 -10.23 -25.28 6.44
C SER A 208 -9.73 -26.73 6.38
N HIS A 209 -10.12 -27.49 5.37
CA HIS A 209 -9.64 -28.85 5.13
C HIS A 209 -8.54 -28.93 4.05
N ILE A 210 -8.13 -27.78 3.51
CA ILE A 210 -7.10 -27.69 2.48
C ILE A 210 -5.87 -27.07 3.12
N HIS A 211 -4.81 -27.84 3.21
CA HIS A 211 -3.61 -27.44 3.92
C HIS A 211 -2.43 -27.30 2.97
N ARG A 212 -1.57 -26.37 3.31
CA ARG A 212 -0.24 -26.23 2.74
C ARG A 212 0.77 -26.40 3.87
N GLU A 213 1.77 -27.21 3.63
CA GLU A 213 2.88 -27.38 4.56
C GLU A 213 3.80 -26.14 4.56
N GLY A 214 4.01 -25.56 5.74
CA GLY A 214 5.02 -24.54 6.01
C GLY A 214 6.42 -25.17 6.09
N LYS A 215 7.45 -24.33 6.19
CA LYS A 215 8.85 -24.80 6.28
C LYS A 215 9.14 -25.53 7.60
N ASP A 216 8.44 -25.21 8.64
CA ASP A 216 8.52 -25.84 9.98
C ASP A 216 7.70 -27.13 10.10
N GLY A 217 7.09 -27.58 8.99
CA GLY A 217 6.18 -28.74 8.97
C GLY A 217 4.76 -28.40 9.44
N SER A 218 4.45 -27.15 9.78
CA SER A 218 3.10 -26.74 10.12
C SER A 218 2.15 -26.85 8.92
N LEU A 219 0.94 -27.36 9.17
CA LEU A 219 -0.11 -27.42 8.16
C LEU A 219 -1.01 -26.19 8.30
N LEU A 220 -0.95 -25.30 7.34
CA LEU A 220 -1.67 -24.04 7.35
C LEU A 220 -2.75 -24.00 6.26
N THR A 221 -3.91 -23.48 6.62
CA THR A 221 -5.00 -23.21 5.68
C THR A 221 -4.93 -21.78 5.15
N LEU A 222 -5.58 -21.52 4.02
CA LEU A 222 -5.64 -20.13 3.48
C LEU A 222 -6.35 -19.17 4.44
N PRO A 223 -7.49 -19.53 5.08
CA PRO A 223 -8.08 -18.69 6.13
C PRO A 223 -7.09 -18.30 7.24
N GLN A 224 -6.33 -19.27 7.77
CA GLN A 224 -5.33 -18.99 8.81
C GLN A 224 -4.23 -18.04 8.34
N LEU A 225 -3.73 -18.19 7.12
CA LEU A 225 -2.76 -17.24 6.56
C LEU A 225 -3.35 -15.83 6.41
N MET A 226 -4.64 -15.71 6.05
CA MET A 226 -5.29 -14.40 5.94
C MET A 226 -5.47 -13.71 7.31
N ASP A 227 -5.52 -14.47 8.40
CA ASP A 227 -5.61 -13.95 9.77
C ASP A 227 -4.24 -13.58 10.37
N MET A 228 -3.13 -14.00 9.73
CA MET A 228 -1.77 -13.66 10.16
C MET A 228 -1.44 -12.21 9.85
N SER A 229 -0.60 -11.61 10.69
CA SER A 229 0.10 -10.38 10.36
C SER A 229 1.08 -10.61 9.20
N VAL A 230 1.48 -9.52 8.54
CA VAL A 230 2.52 -9.57 7.49
C VAL A 230 3.81 -10.22 8.02
N ASP A 231 4.22 -9.88 9.26
CA ASP A 231 5.43 -10.41 9.87
C ASP A 231 5.34 -11.92 10.11
N GLU A 232 4.24 -12.41 10.65
CA GLU A 232 3.99 -13.85 10.84
C GLU A 232 3.91 -14.60 9.50
N ALA A 233 3.30 -13.98 8.50
CA ALA A 233 3.13 -14.58 7.18
C ALA A 233 4.45 -14.73 6.40
N ILE A 234 5.49 -13.95 6.69
CA ILE A 234 6.82 -14.09 6.08
C ILE A 234 7.36 -15.50 6.34
N ASP A 235 7.35 -15.95 7.59
CA ASP A 235 7.84 -17.28 7.96
C ASP A 235 6.91 -18.40 7.46
N ALA A 236 5.61 -18.18 7.57
CA ALA A 236 4.58 -19.14 7.17
C ALA A 236 4.55 -19.42 5.65
N THR A 237 5.03 -18.46 4.83
CA THR A 237 5.02 -18.59 3.36
C THR A 237 6.36 -18.92 2.74
N LEU A 238 7.31 -19.41 3.53
CA LEU A 238 8.62 -19.85 3.04
C LEU A 238 8.46 -20.81 1.85
N GLY A 239 9.27 -20.55 0.78
CA GLY A 239 9.18 -21.25 -0.50
C GLY A 239 8.27 -20.59 -1.54
N LEU A 240 7.47 -19.59 -1.19
CA LEU A 240 6.68 -18.78 -2.13
C LEU A 240 7.40 -17.45 -2.41
N LYS A 241 8.48 -17.49 -3.22
CA LYS A 241 9.37 -16.33 -3.45
C LYS A 241 8.64 -15.02 -3.73
N LYS A 242 7.63 -15.04 -4.61
CA LYS A 242 6.87 -13.83 -4.95
C LYS A 242 6.09 -13.26 -3.76
N VAL A 243 5.48 -14.14 -2.96
CA VAL A 243 4.76 -13.75 -1.74
C VAL A 243 5.73 -13.14 -0.74
N GLN A 244 6.86 -13.81 -0.52
CA GLN A 244 7.88 -13.34 0.42
C GLN A 244 8.45 -11.97 0.04
N THR A 245 8.76 -11.73 -1.25
CA THR A 245 9.24 -10.42 -1.69
C THR A 245 8.23 -9.32 -1.37
N ARG A 246 6.94 -9.57 -1.59
CA ARG A 246 5.88 -8.59 -1.32
C ARG A 246 5.66 -8.38 0.18
N LEU A 247 5.66 -9.46 0.96
CA LEU A 247 5.58 -9.37 2.42
C LEU A 247 6.77 -8.59 3.00
N GLN A 248 7.98 -8.84 2.50
CA GLN A 248 9.17 -8.11 2.92
C GLN A 248 9.05 -6.61 2.58
N THR A 249 8.54 -6.26 1.41
CA THR A 249 8.27 -4.85 1.06
C THR A 249 7.29 -4.20 2.04
N LEU A 250 6.21 -4.89 2.42
CA LEU A 250 5.27 -4.39 3.43
C LEU A 250 5.93 -4.23 4.80
N HIS A 251 6.74 -5.20 5.23
CA HIS A 251 7.52 -5.13 6.46
C HIS A 251 8.45 -3.92 6.48
N ASP A 252 9.25 -3.73 5.41
CA ASP A 252 10.24 -2.65 5.28
C ASP A 252 9.58 -1.26 5.29
N LEU A 253 8.32 -1.18 4.86
CA LEU A 253 7.49 0.03 4.95
C LEU A 253 6.80 0.20 6.32
N GLY A 254 7.10 -0.67 7.29
CA GLY A 254 6.54 -0.60 8.63
C GLY A 254 5.06 -1.02 8.72
N LEU A 255 4.60 -1.88 7.80
CA LEU A 255 3.25 -2.47 7.78
C LEU A 255 3.24 -3.91 8.30
N GLY A 256 4.30 -4.37 8.95
CA GLY A 256 4.47 -5.74 9.43
C GLY A 256 3.38 -6.22 10.39
N TYR A 257 2.76 -5.31 11.13
CA TYR A 257 1.70 -5.60 12.09
C TYR A 257 0.30 -5.76 11.48
N LEU A 258 0.08 -5.34 10.24
CA LEU A 258 -1.23 -5.46 9.58
C LEU A 258 -1.53 -6.92 9.27
N THR A 259 -2.79 -7.34 9.44
CA THR A 259 -3.20 -8.67 9.01
C THR A 259 -3.42 -8.71 7.50
N LEU A 260 -3.15 -9.86 6.88
CA LEU A 260 -3.34 -10.02 5.43
C LEU A 260 -4.82 -9.85 5.03
N GLY A 261 -5.74 -10.25 5.90
CA GLY A 261 -7.18 -10.12 5.71
C GLY A 261 -7.77 -8.76 6.09
N GLU A 262 -6.95 -7.82 6.61
CA GLU A 262 -7.42 -6.48 6.98
C GLU A 262 -8.09 -5.76 5.81
N PRO A 263 -9.34 -5.29 5.96
CA PRO A 263 -10.01 -4.55 4.90
C PRO A 263 -9.32 -3.21 4.63
N THR A 264 -9.05 -2.89 3.36
CA THR A 264 -8.38 -1.63 3.00
C THR A 264 -9.13 -0.35 3.43
N PRO A 265 -10.48 -0.31 3.53
CA PRO A 265 -11.18 0.85 4.08
C PRO A 265 -10.95 1.08 5.58
N ALA A 266 -10.51 0.06 6.32
CA ALA A 266 -10.22 0.16 7.77
C ALA A 266 -8.84 0.76 8.06
N LEU A 267 -7.98 0.89 7.05
CA LEU A 267 -6.62 1.40 7.19
C LEU A 267 -6.61 2.90 7.51
N SER A 268 -5.72 3.30 8.39
CA SER A 268 -5.39 4.72 8.58
C SER A 268 -4.79 5.33 7.31
N GLY A 269 -4.84 6.68 7.19
CA GLY A 269 -4.30 7.36 6.02
C GLY A 269 -2.83 7.03 5.75
N GLY A 270 -2.00 6.92 6.80
CA GLY A 270 -0.60 6.55 6.65
C GLY A 270 -0.38 5.09 6.24
N GLU A 271 -1.22 4.16 6.69
CA GLU A 271 -1.20 2.76 6.27
C GLU A 271 -1.62 2.64 4.81
N ALA A 272 -2.71 3.31 4.42
CA ALA A 272 -3.19 3.35 3.05
C ALA A 272 -2.12 3.90 2.09
N GLN A 273 -1.45 4.99 2.46
CA GLN A 273 -0.37 5.60 1.68
C GLN A 273 0.81 4.62 1.50
N ARG A 274 1.29 4.00 2.59
CA ARG A 274 2.39 3.02 2.51
C ARG A 274 2.00 1.78 1.74
N LEU A 275 0.75 1.30 1.85
CA LEU A 275 0.26 0.16 1.08
C LEU A 275 0.18 0.48 -0.42
N LYS A 276 -0.24 1.70 -0.80
CA LYS A 276 -0.17 2.20 -2.19
C LYS A 276 1.27 2.20 -2.69
N LEU A 277 2.21 2.70 -1.88
CA LEU A 277 3.63 2.70 -2.23
C LEU A 277 4.15 1.27 -2.43
N ALA A 278 3.83 0.33 -1.52
CA ALA A 278 4.23 -1.07 -1.64
C ALA A 278 3.77 -1.70 -2.95
N SER A 279 2.55 -1.40 -3.40
CA SER A 279 2.00 -1.95 -4.64
C SER A 279 2.73 -1.47 -5.89
N GLU A 280 3.35 -0.29 -5.83
CA GLU A 280 4.12 0.29 -6.93
C GLU A 280 5.59 -0.14 -6.93
N MET A 281 6.20 -0.36 -5.76
CA MET A 281 7.63 -0.70 -5.63
C MET A 281 8.05 -2.00 -6.32
N GLY A 282 7.13 -2.93 -6.55
CA GLY A 282 7.40 -4.21 -7.23
C GLY A 282 7.46 -4.15 -8.76
N ARG A 283 7.31 -2.96 -9.35
CA ARG A 283 7.24 -2.75 -10.80
C ARG A 283 8.44 -1.94 -11.29
N VAL A 284 9.01 -2.32 -12.42
CA VAL A 284 9.96 -1.44 -13.13
C VAL A 284 9.16 -0.31 -13.76
N GLN A 285 9.46 0.93 -13.40
CA GLN A 285 8.69 2.12 -13.80
C GLN A 285 9.63 3.30 -14.06
N ASP A 286 10.53 3.14 -15.03
CA ASP A 286 11.48 4.20 -15.42
C ASP A 286 10.78 5.38 -16.11
N ASP A 287 9.53 5.19 -16.50
CA ASP A 287 8.65 6.15 -17.17
C ASP A 287 7.62 6.81 -16.23
N ALA A 288 7.78 6.70 -14.92
CA ALA A 288 6.83 7.21 -13.95
C ALA A 288 7.41 8.24 -12.99
N VAL A 289 6.61 9.26 -12.68
CA VAL A 289 6.83 10.19 -11.58
C VAL A 289 5.93 9.79 -10.41
N PHE A 290 6.52 9.67 -9.22
CA PHE A 290 5.80 9.41 -7.98
C PHE A 290 5.72 10.69 -7.15
N VAL A 291 4.54 11.02 -6.69
CA VAL A 291 4.27 12.18 -5.83
C VAL A 291 3.68 11.69 -4.51
N PHE A 292 4.24 12.16 -3.39
CA PHE A 292 3.87 11.76 -2.02
C PHE A 292 3.28 12.91 -1.22
#